data_a5077b4a466c891b86bab1968761cf4e
#
_entry.id   a5077b4a466c891b86bab1968761cf4e
#
_cell.length_a   1.000
_cell.length_b   1.000
_cell.length_c   1.000
_cell.angle_alpha   90.00
_cell.angle_beta   90.00
_cell.angle_gamma   90.00
#
_symmetry.space_group_name_H-M   'P 1'
#
loop_
_entity.id
_entity.type
_entity.pdbx_description
1 polymer ?
#
loop_
_entity_poly.entity_id
_entity_poly.type
_entity_poly.pdbx_seq_one_letter_code
_entity_poly.pdbx_strand_id
1 'polypeptide(L)'
;GLPNQSHDELAHLSQSDYLKEDTLQLLNYLYNVGSGGIIRARTQEKVEQLEFESLIKCYVLARQEGIPFFEAQALQGMSEHLVDTRALSRLLDNNQPAMSYINNDDMPDSLFAGNLAQRALHIFQHYGDVYQTAGAYRTLAKCYWALNDYRSSLICLHNALEEDTVIERAPDLVASIREQLSLAYSAIDDKPNSDYNRNIYLDMQEKTRQDRQLEARAEQLDKSAKLLNSMIAAILVVLVVLVTLLIVLYLKRKKTDRSSDIESLLMSLRKWKELNDRQMSRQMETSDEICEMIEIEKLHLTQNRRRNLEQRAKLSLVTSITPF
;
A
#
# COMPACT_ATOMS: atom_id res chain seq x y z
N GLY A 1 -12.52 3.04 3.50
CA GLY A 1 -12.30 4.02 2.44
C GLY A 1 -11.45 3.51 1.30
N LEU A 2 -10.16 3.37 1.51
CA LEU A 2 -9.20 3.11 0.43
C LEU A 2 -9.42 1.82 -0.38
N PRO A 3 -9.88 0.68 0.20
CA PRO A 3 -10.11 -0.52 -0.61
C PRO A 3 -11.27 -0.39 -1.60
N ASN A 4 -12.29 0.46 -1.31
CA ASN A 4 -13.38 0.69 -2.26
C ASN A 4 -12.91 1.59 -3.41
N GLN A 5 -12.15 2.64 -3.09
CA GLN A 5 -11.58 3.55 -4.10
C GLN A 5 -10.62 2.83 -5.04
N SER A 6 -9.72 1.97 -4.51
CA SER A 6 -8.79 1.20 -5.35
C SER A 6 -9.52 0.20 -6.25
N HIS A 7 -10.65 -0.37 -5.81
CA HIS A 7 -11.45 -1.26 -6.64
C HIS A 7 -12.18 -0.49 -7.75
N ASP A 8 -12.74 0.69 -7.43
CA ASP A 8 -13.42 1.53 -8.42
C ASP A 8 -12.40 2.06 -9.46
N GLU A 9 -11.22 2.50 -9.02
CA GLU A 9 -10.12 2.91 -9.92
C GLU A 9 -9.63 1.74 -10.79
N LEU A 10 -9.56 0.53 -10.24
CA LEU A 10 -9.19 -0.66 -10.99
C LEU A 10 -10.22 -1.00 -12.07
N ALA A 11 -11.51 -0.88 -11.72
CA ALA A 11 -12.60 -1.07 -12.68
C ALA A 11 -12.55 -0.03 -13.81
N HIS A 12 -12.21 1.22 -13.50
CA HIS A 12 -11.98 2.27 -14.50
C HIS A 12 -10.75 1.99 -15.36
N LEU A 13 -9.63 1.60 -14.76
CA LEU A 13 -8.41 1.24 -15.49
C LEU A 13 -8.62 0.04 -16.41
N SER A 14 -9.35 -0.98 -15.97
CA SER A 14 -9.64 -2.17 -16.79
C SER A 14 -10.44 -1.87 -18.06
N GLN A 15 -11.21 -0.78 -18.06
CA GLN A 15 -12.01 -0.30 -19.20
C GLN A 15 -11.29 0.74 -20.06
N SER A 16 -10.11 1.20 -19.61
CA SER A 16 -9.33 2.23 -20.28
C SER A 16 -8.68 1.67 -21.54
N ASP A 17 -8.86 2.35 -22.68
CA ASP A 17 -8.18 2.00 -23.93
C ASP A 17 -6.66 2.20 -23.84
N TYR A 18 -6.17 3.09 -22.97
CA TYR A 18 -4.74 3.29 -22.72
C TYR A 18 -4.01 2.03 -22.22
N LEU A 19 -4.68 1.18 -21.43
CA LEU A 19 -4.10 -0.10 -21.00
C LEU A 19 -3.90 -1.09 -22.14
N LYS A 20 -4.71 -0.97 -23.20
CA LYS A 20 -4.62 -1.85 -24.38
C LYS A 20 -3.54 -1.38 -25.36
N GLU A 21 -3.18 -0.09 -25.32
CA GLU A 21 -2.20 0.52 -26.22
C GLU A 21 -0.77 0.40 -25.69
N ASP A 22 -0.58 0.25 -24.35
CA ASP A 22 0.73 0.13 -23.71
C ASP A 22 0.90 -1.25 -23.05
N THR A 23 1.63 -2.12 -23.74
CA THR A 23 1.91 -3.49 -23.28
C THR A 23 2.57 -3.54 -21.89
N LEU A 24 3.50 -2.61 -21.58
CA LEU A 24 4.18 -2.60 -20.28
C LEU A 24 3.22 -2.22 -19.15
N GLN A 25 2.33 -1.26 -19.38
CA GLN A 25 1.31 -0.89 -18.42
C GLN A 25 0.30 -2.02 -18.22
N LEU A 26 -0.09 -2.71 -19.30
CA LEU A 26 -0.98 -3.88 -19.20
C LEU A 26 -0.33 -5.02 -18.42
N LEU A 27 0.94 -5.33 -18.67
CA LEU A 27 1.68 -6.35 -17.92
C LEU A 27 1.78 -5.98 -16.42
N ASN A 28 2.10 -4.73 -16.12
CA ASN A 28 2.15 -4.24 -14.74
C ASN A 28 0.77 -4.33 -14.06
N TYR A 29 -0.29 -3.95 -14.77
CA TYR A 29 -1.66 -4.11 -14.28
C TYR A 29 -2.00 -5.57 -13.98
N LEU A 30 -1.77 -6.48 -14.94
CA LEU A 30 -2.08 -7.90 -14.79
C LEU A 30 -1.30 -8.54 -13.63
N TYR A 31 -0.02 -8.19 -13.49
CA TYR A 31 0.80 -8.66 -12.39
C TYR A 31 0.30 -8.15 -11.04
N ASN A 32 0.02 -6.84 -10.91
CA ASN A 32 -0.47 -6.27 -9.65
C ASN A 32 -1.83 -6.84 -9.25
N VAL A 33 -2.72 -7.06 -10.20
CA VAL A 33 -4.01 -7.74 -9.97
C VAL A 33 -3.79 -9.18 -9.50
N GLY A 34 -2.87 -9.88 -10.13
CA GLY A 34 -2.59 -11.28 -9.83
C GLY A 34 -1.77 -11.53 -8.57
N SER A 35 -0.96 -10.55 -8.13
CA SER A 35 -0.14 -10.67 -6.92
C SER A 35 -0.93 -10.56 -5.61
N GLY A 36 -2.22 -10.31 -5.69
CA GLY A 36 -3.18 -10.44 -4.59
C GLY A 36 -3.55 -9.15 -3.86
N GLY A 37 -4.70 -9.22 -3.21
CA GLY A 37 -5.19 -8.17 -2.31
C GLY A 37 -5.98 -7.05 -2.96
N ILE A 38 -6.19 -7.07 -4.28
CA ILE A 38 -6.93 -6.02 -5.00
C ILE A 38 -8.31 -6.52 -5.43
N ILE A 39 -8.43 -7.78 -5.85
CA ILE A 39 -9.69 -8.35 -6.31
C ILE A 39 -10.68 -8.55 -5.17
N ARG A 40 -11.95 -8.29 -5.44
CA ARG A 40 -13.07 -8.61 -4.56
C ARG A 40 -14.03 -9.56 -5.26
N ALA A 41 -14.32 -10.68 -4.62
CA ALA A 41 -15.34 -11.62 -5.04
C ALA A 41 -16.13 -12.11 -3.82
N ARG A 42 -17.20 -12.88 -4.09
CA ARG A 42 -18.08 -13.41 -3.02
C ARG A 42 -17.39 -14.44 -2.14
N THR A 43 -16.40 -15.16 -2.68
CA THR A 43 -15.65 -16.20 -1.97
C THR A 43 -14.16 -15.99 -2.20
N GLN A 44 -13.33 -16.41 -1.23
CA GLN A 44 -11.87 -16.38 -1.33
C GLN A 44 -11.37 -17.21 -2.51
N GLU A 45 -11.98 -18.37 -2.75
CA GLU A 45 -11.66 -19.24 -3.89
C GLU A 45 -11.82 -18.54 -5.24
N LYS A 46 -12.85 -17.68 -5.36
CA LYS A 46 -13.06 -16.92 -6.59
C LYS A 46 -12.06 -15.77 -6.72
N VAL A 47 -11.61 -15.18 -5.61
CA VAL A 47 -10.53 -14.19 -5.60
C VAL A 47 -9.25 -14.84 -6.11
N GLU A 48 -8.84 -15.96 -5.50
CA GLU A 48 -7.64 -16.72 -5.87
C GLU A 48 -7.65 -17.15 -7.35
N GLN A 49 -8.82 -17.58 -7.85
CA GLN A 49 -8.96 -17.96 -9.26
C GLN A 49 -8.73 -16.77 -10.20
N LEU A 50 -9.32 -15.60 -9.90
CA LEU A 50 -9.18 -14.40 -10.72
C LEU A 50 -7.75 -13.82 -10.66
N GLU A 51 -7.11 -13.88 -9.50
CA GLU A 51 -5.71 -13.51 -9.32
C GLU A 51 -4.81 -14.40 -10.15
N PHE A 52 -5.01 -15.71 -10.06
CA PHE A 52 -4.24 -16.69 -10.80
C PHE A 52 -4.43 -16.56 -12.32
N GLU A 53 -5.65 -16.37 -12.80
CA GLU A 53 -5.94 -16.10 -14.22
C GLU A 53 -5.24 -14.83 -14.73
N SER A 54 -5.11 -13.80 -13.87
CA SER A 54 -4.41 -12.56 -14.23
C SER A 54 -2.91 -12.80 -14.38
N LEU A 55 -2.31 -13.64 -13.53
CA LEU A 55 -0.90 -14.06 -13.65
C LEU A 55 -0.66 -14.89 -14.91
N ILE A 56 -1.58 -15.80 -15.24
CA ILE A 56 -1.49 -16.57 -16.51
C ILE A 56 -1.49 -15.62 -17.71
N LYS A 57 -2.41 -14.63 -17.74
CA LYS A 57 -2.47 -13.65 -18.82
C LYS A 57 -1.19 -12.81 -18.88
N CYS A 58 -0.66 -12.40 -17.73
CA CYS A 58 0.61 -11.70 -17.63
C CYS A 58 1.76 -12.54 -18.22
N TYR A 59 1.88 -13.80 -17.83
CA TYR A 59 2.89 -14.72 -18.34
C TYR A 59 2.82 -14.89 -19.85
N VAL A 60 1.62 -15.19 -20.38
CA VAL A 60 1.43 -15.43 -21.81
C VAL A 60 1.78 -14.20 -22.63
N LEU A 61 1.29 -13.04 -22.21
CA LEU A 61 1.59 -11.76 -22.88
C LEU A 61 3.07 -11.41 -22.79
N ALA A 62 3.69 -11.53 -21.61
CA ALA A 62 5.10 -11.24 -21.41
C ALA A 62 6.00 -12.11 -22.30
N ARG A 63 5.63 -13.40 -22.46
CA ARG A 63 6.35 -14.34 -23.32
C ARG A 63 6.15 -14.04 -24.81
N GLN A 64 4.95 -13.64 -25.22
CA GLN A 64 4.65 -13.24 -26.61
C GLN A 64 5.42 -11.99 -27.01
N GLU A 65 5.50 -11.02 -26.12
CA GLU A 65 6.18 -9.74 -26.36
C GLU A 65 7.69 -9.78 -26.07
N GLY A 66 8.20 -10.92 -25.58
CA GLY A 66 9.63 -11.09 -25.26
C GLY A 66 10.10 -10.21 -24.10
N ILE A 67 9.30 -10.10 -23.03
CA ILE A 67 9.59 -9.31 -21.83
C ILE A 67 9.83 -10.24 -20.64
N PRO A 68 11.04 -10.84 -20.50
CA PRO A 68 11.32 -11.89 -19.51
C PRO A 68 11.11 -11.47 -18.08
N PHE A 69 11.26 -10.17 -17.77
CA PHE A 69 11.05 -9.66 -16.42
C PHE A 69 9.62 -9.95 -15.92
N PHE A 70 8.60 -9.60 -16.71
CA PHE A 70 7.22 -9.89 -16.34
C PHE A 70 6.88 -11.39 -16.46
N GLU A 71 7.56 -12.12 -17.34
CA GLU A 71 7.48 -13.59 -17.35
C GLU A 71 7.89 -14.15 -15.99
N ALA A 72 9.04 -13.72 -15.45
CA ALA A 72 9.53 -14.15 -14.15
C ALA A 72 8.61 -13.75 -13.00
N GLN A 73 8.11 -12.51 -13.02
CA GLN A 73 7.18 -12.05 -12.01
C GLN A 73 5.89 -12.88 -11.99
N ALA A 74 5.35 -13.19 -13.16
CA ALA A 74 4.15 -14.01 -13.26
C ALA A 74 4.41 -15.47 -12.81
N LEU A 75 5.56 -16.05 -13.17
CA LEU A 75 5.96 -17.38 -12.70
C LEU A 75 6.09 -17.44 -11.19
N GLN A 76 6.73 -16.43 -10.57
CA GLN A 76 6.85 -16.36 -9.11
C GLN A 76 5.48 -16.21 -8.45
N GLY A 77 4.61 -15.32 -8.96
CA GLY A 77 3.27 -15.13 -8.42
C GLY A 77 2.42 -16.40 -8.54
N MET A 78 2.46 -17.10 -9.68
CA MET A 78 1.77 -18.38 -9.84
C MET A 78 2.30 -19.43 -8.87
N SER A 79 3.63 -19.50 -8.67
CA SER A 79 4.24 -20.38 -7.68
C SER A 79 3.68 -20.11 -6.28
N GLU A 80 3.56 -18.85 -5.87
CA GLU A 80 3.03 -18.48 -4.53
C GLU A 80 1.58 -18.94 -4.32
N HIS A 81 0.75 -18.90 -5.35
CA HIS A 81 -0.63 -19.43 -5.30
C HIS A 81 -0.67 -20.97 -5.22
N LEU A 82 0.26 -21.65 -5.91
CA LEU A 82 0.29 -23.11 -5.97
C LEU A 82 0.96 -23.80 -4.78
N VAL A 83 1.64 -23.05 -3.90
CA VAL A 83 2.19 -23.59 -2.65
C VAL A 83 1.10 -24.02 -1.67
N ASP A 84 -0.07 -23.37 -1.67
CA ASP A 84 -1.21 -23.83 -0.87
C ASP A 84 -1.83 -25.09 -1.48
N THR A 85 -1.56 -26.24 -0.86
CA THR A 85 -2.04 -27.55 -1.31
C THR A 85 -3.56 -27.62 -1.45
N ARG A 86 -4.32 -26.81 -0.73
CA ARG A 86 -5.79 -26.75 -0.82
C ARG A 86 -6.26 -26.08 -2.11
N ALA A 87 -5.49 -25.10 -2.58
CA ALA A 87 -5.80 -24.36 -3.81
C ALA A 87 -5.21 -25.04 -5.06
N LEU A 88 -4.12 -25.80 -4.88
CA LEU A 88 -3.32 -26.40 -5.95
C LEU A 88 -4.18 -27.14 -7.00
N SER A 89 -4.84 -28.23 -6.61
CA SER A 89 -5.63 -29.06 -7.54
C SER A 89 -6.71 -28.24 -8.24
N ARG A 90 -7.43 -27.40 -7.48
CA ARG A 90 -8.48 -26.55 -8.05
C ARG A 90 -7.95 -25.56 -9.09
N LEU A 91 -6.82 -24.89 -8.79
CA LEU A 91 -6.23 -23.91 -9.72
C LEU A 91 -5.67 -24.61 -10.97
N LEU A 92 -5.07 -25.78 -10.83
CA LEU A 92 -4.57 -26.55 -11.97
C LEU A 92 -5.72 -27.04 -12.85
N ASP A 93 -6.75 -27.65 -12.26
CA ASP A 93 -7.90 -28.20 -12.98
C ASP A 93 -8.69 -27.10 -13.72
N ASN A 94 -8.93 -25.97 -13.09
CA ASN A 94 -9.67 -24.86 -13.69
C ASN A 94 -8.90 -24.17 -14.83
N ASN A 95 -7.57 -24.31 -14.87
CA ASN A 95 -6.71 -23.64 -15.84
C ASN A 95 -5.89 -24.64 -16.71
N GLN A 96 -6.35 -25.89 -16.82
CA GLN A 96 -5.63 -27.00 -17.45
C GLN A 96 -4.98 -26.65 -18.80
N PRO A 97 -5.64 -25.97 -19.77
CA PRO A 97 -5.00 -25.65 -21.06
C PRO A 97 -3.79 -24.72 -20.90
N ALA A 98 -3.87 -23.74 -20.02
CA ALA A 98 -2.77 -22.81 -19.76
C ALA A 98 -1.65 -23.51 -18.98
N MET A 99 -2.01 -24.34 -18.00
CA MET A 99 -1.04 -25.10 -17.20
C MET A 99 -0.26 -26.06 -18.04
N SER A 100 -0.90 -26.77 -18.98
CA SER A 100 -0.20 -27.67 -19.95
C SER A 100 0.78 -26.89 -20.84
N TYR A 101 0.47 -25.62 -21.17
CA TYR A 101 1.38 -24.77 -21.93
C TYR A 101 2.55 -24.27 -21.07
N ILE A 102 2.33 -24.01 -19.78
CA ILE A 102 3.36 -23.49 -18.87
C ILE A 102 4.26 -24.60 -18.33
N ASN A 103 3.71 -25.83 -18.14
CA ASN A 103 4.40 -26.99 -17.64
C ASN A 103 5.12 -27.73 -18.78
N ASN A 104 6.07 -27.06 -19.43
CA ASN A 104 6.83 -27.67 -20.56
C ASN A 104 7.74 -28.82 -20.13
N ASP A 105 8.04 -28.92 -18.85
CA ASP A 105 8.99 -29.92 -18.30
C ASP A 105 8.25 -31.14 -17.73
N ASP A 106 6.94 -31.25 -17.95
CA ASP A 106 6.07 -32.31 -17.43
C ASP A 106 6.26 -32.57 -15.92
N MET A 107 6.43 -31.48 -15.17
CA MET A 107 6.63 -31.56 -13.72
C MET A 107 5.38 -32.09 -13.03
N PRO A 108 5.53 -32.99 -12.05
CA PRO A 108 4.41 -33.40 -11.20
C PRO A 108 3.81 -32.22 -10.44
N ASP A 109 2.50 -32.23 -10.21
CA ASP A 109 1.77 -31.15 -9.54
C ASP A 109 2.42 -30.72 -8.21
N SER A 110 2.90 -31.71 -7.43
CA SER A 110 3.55 -31.47 -6.14
C SER A 110 4.87 -30.68 -6.23
N LEU A 111 5.54 -30.72 -7.38
CA LEU A 111 6.81 -30.02 -7.63
C LEU A 111 6.65 -28.81 -8.54
N PHE A 112 5.48 -28.62 -9.13
CA PHE A 112 5.26 -27.62 -10.15
C PHE A 112 5.44 -26.19 -9.61
N ALA A 113 4.95 -25.90 -8.41
CA ALA A 113 5.18 -24.61 -7.77
C ALA A 113 6.68 -24.31 -7.64
N GLY A 114 7.49 -25.30 -7.19
CA GLY A 114 8.94 -25.16 -7.09
C GLY A 114 9.62 -24.93 -8.43
N ASN A 115 9.18 -25.63 -9.49
CA ASN A 115 9.69 -25.42 -10.85
C ASN A 115 9.43 -23.98 -11.33
N LEU A 116 8.24 -23.44 -11.13
CA LEU A 116 7.91 -22.08 -11.51
C LEU A 116 8.79 -21.06 -10.76
N ALA A 117 8.97 -21.25 -9.44
CA ALA A 117 9.86 -20.39 -8.63
C ALA A 117 11.31 -20.45 -9.11
N GLN A 118 11.80 -21.65 -9.45
CA GLN A 118 13.17 -21.86 -9.95
C GLN A 118 13.38 -21.18 -11.31
N ARG A 119 12.40 -21.25 -12.20
CA ARG A 119 12.46 -20.57 -13.50
C ARG A 119 12.46 -19.04 -13.33
N ALA A 120 11.63 -18.52 -12.44
CA ALA A 120 11.61 -17.10 -12.08
C ALA A 120 12.97 -16.65 -11.52
N LEU A 121 13.51 -17.42 -10.57
CA LEU A 121 14.82 -17.16 -9.95
C LEU A 121 15.92 -17.05 -11.02
N HIS A 122 15.98 -17.99 -11.93
CA HIS A 122 16.98 -17.99 -13.00
C HIS A 122 16.92 -16.74 -13.88
N ILE A 123 15.69 -16.30 -14.22
CA ILE A 123 15.50 -15.07 -15.01
C ILE A 123 15.94 -13.84 -14.22
N PHE A 124 15.55 -13.71 -12.95
CA PHE A 124 15.94 -12.56 -12.12
C PHE A 124 17.44 -12.48 -11.87
N GLN A 125 18.10 -13.62 -11.67
CA GLN A 125 19.56 -13.70 -11.57
C GLN A 125 20.24 -13.21 -12.86
N HIS A 126 19.71 -13.58 -14.01
CA HIS A 126 20.23 -13.12 -15.30
C HIS A 126 20.07 -11.59 -15.48
N TYR A 127 19.00 -11.02 -14.94
CA TYR A 127 18.80 -9.56 -14.90
C TYR A 127 19.68 -8.85 -13.88
N GLY A 128 20.26 -9.56 -12.90
CA GLY A 128 21.01 -8.96 -11.80
C GLY A 128 20.15 -8.16 -10.83
N ASP A 129 18.85 -8.46 -10.73
CA ASP A 129 17.94 -7.80 -9.81
C ASP A 129 17.98 -8.48 -8.44
N VAL A 130 18.70 -7.89 -7.52
CA VAL A 130 18.91 -8.39 -6.15
C VAL A 130 17.58 -8.59 -5.39
N TYR A 131 16.65 -7.63 -5.51
CA TYR A 131 15.39 -7.69 -4.76
C TYR A 131 14.46 -8.80 -5.28
N GLN A 132 14.33 -8.91 -6.59
CA GLN A 132 13.51 -9.95 -7.21
C GLN A 132 14.15 -11.34 -7.03
N THR A 133 15.47 -11.42 -7.13
CA THR A 133 16.23 -12.66 -6.88
C THR A 133 15.99 -13.14 -5.44
N ALA A 134 16.13 -12.26 -4.44
CA ALA A 134 15.85 -12.61 -3.06
C ALA A 134 14.37 -12.97 -2.82
N GLY A 135 13.45 -12.27 -3.47
CA GLY A 135 12.02 -12.61 -3.48
C GLY A 135 11.75 -14.00 -4.04
N ALA A 136 12.40 -14.36 -5.15
CA ALA A 136 12.28 -15.67 -5.77
C ALA A 136 12.88 -16.79 -4.91
N TYR A 137 14.04 -16.57 -4.29
CA TYR A 137 14.58 -17.50 -3.28
C TYR A 137 13.63 -17.71 -2.12
N ARG A 138 13.01 -16.64 -1.61
CA ARG A 138 12.01 -16.75 -0.54
C ARG A 138 10.78 -17.58 -0.99
N THR A 139 10.31 -17.40 -2.22
CA THR A 139 9.21 -18.20 -2.76
C THR A 139 9.61 -19.66 -2.92
N LEU A 140 10.81 -19.93 -3.43
CA LEU A 140 11.36 -21.28 -3.55
C LEU A 140 11.49 -21.96 -2.17
N ALA A 141 11.91 -21.21 -1.16
CA ALA A 141 11.97 -21.70 0.23
C ALA A 141 10.60 -22.14 0.75
N LYS A 142 9.52 -21.39 0.42
CA LYS A 142 8.14 -21.81 0.74
C LYS A 142 7.75 -23.11 0.06
N CYS A 143 8.18 -23.32 -1.20
CA CYS A 143 7.93 -24.56 -1.91
C CYS A 143 8.62 -25.74 -1.21
N TYR A 144 9.88 -25.62 -0.83
CA TYR A 144 10.59 -26.65 -0.06
C TYR A 144 9.96 -26.87 1.32
N TRP A 145 9.51 -25.82 1.98
CA TRP A 145 8.75 -25.92 3.23
C TRP A 145 7.49 -26.77 3.07
N ALA A 146 6.71 -26.54 2.02
CA ALA A 146 5.50 -27.32 1.73
C ALA A 146 5.79 -28.80 1.49
N LEU A 147 7.00 -29.12 1.03
CA LEU A 147 7.49 -30.49 0.83
C LEU A 147 8.15 -31.08 2.11
N ASN A 148 8.11 -30.36 3.26
CA ASN A 148 8.82 -30.70 4.49
C ASN A 148 10.36 -30.78 4.34
N ASP A 149 10.92 -30.25 3.27
CA ASP A 149 12.37 -30.11 3.10
C ASP A 149 12.88 -28.79 3.70
N TYR A 150 12.91 -28.76 5.02
CA TYR A 150 13.31 -27.58 5.78
C TYR A 150 14.77 -27.20 5.55
N ARG A 151 15.65 -28.17 5.21
CA ARG A 151 17.06 -27.90 4.94
C ARG A 151 17.24 -27.12 3.63
N SER A 152 16.60 -27.55 2.55
CA SER A 152 16.64 -26.81 1.29
C SER A 152 15.95 -25.44 1.41
N SER A 153 14.87 -25.36 2.21
CA SER A 153 14.24 -24.09 2.54
C SER A 153 15.24 -23.14 3.21
N LEU A 154 16.01 -23.59 4.22
CA LEU A 154 17.03 -22.79 4.88
C LEU A 154 18.12 -22.30 3.91
N ILE A 155 18.61 -23.18 3.02
CA ILE A 155 19.61 -22.79 2.01
C ILE A 155 19.08 -21.66 1.13
N CYS A 156 17.85 -21.76 0.64
CA CYS A 156 17.23 -20.72 -0.17
C CYS A 156 17.09 -19.39 0.59
N LEU A 157 16.68 -19.44 1.87
CA LEU A 157 16.53 -18.25 2.68
C LEU A 157 17.86 -17.57 3.02
N HIS A 158 18.93 -18.35 3.21
CA HIS A 158 20.27 -17.82 3.37
C HIS A 158 20.77 -17.17 2.08
N ASN A 159 20.61 -17.83 0.94
CA ASN A 159 20.97 -17.25 -0.35
C ASN A 159 20.22 -15.93 -0.59
N ALA A 160 18.96 -15.83 -0.19
CA ALA A 160 18.18 -14.60 -0.30
C ALA A 160 18.78 -13.42 0.50
N LEU A 161 19.46 -13.67 1.62
CA LEU A 161 20.09 -12.63 2.44
C LEU A 161 21.53 -12.34 2.04
N GLU A 162 22.21 -13.30 1.41
CA GLU A 162 23.65 -13.21 1.07
C GLU A 162 23.90 -12.62 -0.31
N GLU A 163 22.87 -12.47 -1.15
CA GLU A 163 23.02 -11.97 -2.53
C GLU A 163 23.68 -10.61 -2.60
N ASP A 164 23.31 -9.64 -1.73
CA ASP A 164 23.96 -8.33 -1.65
C ASP A 164 23.52 -7.59 -0.37
N THR A 165 24.41 -6.75 0.16
CA THR A 165 24.10 -5.81 1.25
C THR A 165 22.99 -4.82 0.90
N VAL A 166 22.73 -4.58 -0.39
CA VAL A 166 21.63 -3.75 -0.89
C VAL A 166 20.26 -4.25 -0.42
N ILE A 167 20.08 -5.55 -0.16
CA ILE A 167 18.83 -6.12 0.32
C ILE A 167 18.37 -5.51 1.65
N GLU A 168 19.29 -5.02 2.48
CA GLU A 168 18.97 -4.33 3.74
C GLU A 168 18.07 -3.09 3.53
N ARG A 169 18.04 -2.54 2.31
CA ARG A 169 17.17 -1.42 1.92
C ARG A 169 15.72 -1.83 1.69
N ALA A 170 15.42 -3.14 1.71
CA ALA A 170 14.08 -3.69 1.61
C ALA A 170 13.65 -4.35 2.94
N PRO A 171 13.42 -3.59 4.01
CA PRO A 171 13.23 -4.10 5.36
C PRO A 171 12.05 -5.08 5.46
N ASP A 172 10.98 -4.88 4.69
CA ASP A 172 9.82 -5.78 4.69
C ASP A 172 10.16 -7.16 4.08
N LEU A 173 11.01 -7.19 3.04
CA LEU A 173 11.48 -8.44 2.45
C LEU A 173 12.42 -9.16 3.43
N VAL A 174 13.38 -8.45 4.01
CA VAL A 174 14.31 -9.02 5.00
C VAL A 174 13.54 -9.54 6.22
N ALA A 175 12.57 -8.79 6.74
CA ALA A 175 11.72 -9.23 7.85
C ALA A 175 10.98 -10.53 7.51
N SER A 176 10.39 -10.62 6.30
CA SER A 176 9.70 -11.83 5.85
C SER A 176 10.65 -13.03 5.70
N ILE A 177 11.88 -12.82 5.24
CA ILE A 177 12.90 -13.90 5.16
C ILE A 177 13.31 -14.33 6.58
N ARG A 178 13.54 -13.40 7.51
CA ARG A 178 13.89 -13.70 8.91
C ARG A 178 12.79 -14.47 9.63
N GLU A 179 11.53 -14.12 9.38
CA GLU A 179 10.38 -14.88 9.89
C GLU A 179 10.44 -16.34 9.41
N GLN A 180 10.61 -16.56 8.10
CA GLN A 180 10.68 -17.90 7.53
C GLN A 180 11.90 -18.68 8.01
N LEU A 181 13.07 -18.04 8.18
CA LEU A 181 14.24 -18.65 8.80
C LEU A 181 13.95 -19.12 10.22
N SER A 182 13.29 -18.30 11.03
CA SER A 182 12.90 -18.68 12.38
C SER A 182 12.03 -19.95 12.39
N LEU A 183 11.02 -19.98 11.50
CA LEU A 183 10.14 -21.14 11.38
C LEU A 183 10.92 -22.39 10.89
N ALA A 184 11.76 -22.25 9.88
CA ALA A 184 12.53 -23.36 9.31
C ALA A 184 13.54 -23.94 10.30
N TYR A 185 14.22 -23.10 11.09
CA TYR A 185 15.11 -23.56 12.17
C TYR A 185 14.31 -24.23 13.29
N SER A 186 13.11 -23.72 13.61
CA SER A 186 12.24 -24.37 14.60
C SER A 186 11.79 -25.77 14.15
N ALA A 187 11.54 -25.95 12.84
CA ALA A 187 11.11 -27.23 12.30
C ALA A 187 12.22 -28.32 12.32
N ILE A 188 13.49 -27.93 12.42
CA ILE A 188 14.64 -28.84 12.57
C ILE A 188 15.17 -28.86 14.01
N ASP A 189 14.42 -28.35 15.00
CA ASP A 189 14.78 -28.29 16.41
C ASP A 189 16.03 -27.43 16.71
N ASP A 190 16.44 -26.53 15.82
CA ASP A 190 17.53 -25.57 16.04
C ASP A 190 16.98 -24.30 16.72
N LYS A 191 16.71 -24.41 18.01
CA LYS A 191 16.14 -23.33 18.81
C LYS A 191 17.01 -22.06 18.87
N PRO A 192 18.36 -22.13 19.03
CA PRO A 192 19.18 -20.93 19.06
C PRO A 192 19.04 -20.07 17.80
N ASN A 193 19.13 -20.69 16.62
CA ASN A 193 19.00 -19.98 15.34
C ASN A 193 17.57 -19.53 15.08
N SER A 194 16.57 -20.30 15.49
CA SER A 194 15.15 -19.89 15.44
C SER A 194 14.91 -18.63 16.27
N ASP A 195 15.35 -18.61 17.54
CA ASP A 195 15.17 -17.46 18.44
C ASP A 195 15.95 -16.23 17.93
N TYR A 196 17.17 -16.42 17.41
CA TYR A 196 17.95 -15.33 16.81
C TYR A 196 17.20 -14.64 15.66
N ASN A 197 16.72 -15.41 14.68
CA ASN A 197 16.01 -14.86 13.53
C ASN A 197 14.64 -14.26 13.92
N ARG A 198 13.95 -14.87 14.88
CA ARG A 198 12.69 -14.33 15.42
C ARG A 198 12.88 -12.99 16.08
N ASN A 199 13.94 -12.82 16.87
CA ASN A 199 14.21 -11.55 17.53
C ASN A 199 14.49 -10.43 16.51
N ILE A 200 15.31 -10.70 15.48
CA ILE A 200 15.54 -9.75 14.40
C ILE A 200 14.22 -9.37 13.70
N TYR A 201 13.39 -10.37 13.38
CA TYR A 201 12.08 -10.13 12.78
C TYR A 201 11.20 -9.22 13.66
N LEU A 202 11.13 -9.50 14.96
CA LEU A 202 10.34 -8.70 15.90
C LEU A 202 10.88 -7.27 16.05
N ASP A 203 12.18 -7.09 16.10
CA ASP A 203 12.83 -5.77 16.15
C ASP A 203 12.52 -4.96 14.89
N MET A 204 12.55 -5.59 13.71
CA MET A 204 12.20 -4.95 12.44
C MET A 204 10.72 -4.56 12.41
N GLN A 205 9.84 -5.43 12.89
CA GLN A 205 8.39 -5.14 12.98
C GLN A 205 8.11 -3.98 13.92
N GLU A 206 8.78 -3.95 15.09
CA GLU A 206 8.62 -2.85 16.05
C GLU A 206 9.13 -1.53 15.48
N LYS A 207 10.27 -1.53 14.80
CA LYS A 207 10.82 -0.36 14.13
C LYS A 207 9.86 0.17 13.06
N THR A 208 9.36 -0.70 12.20
CA THR A 208 8.36 -0.34 11.17
C THR A 208 7.09 0.24 11.82
N ARG A 209 6.65 -0.32 12.95
CA ARG A 209 5.50 0.19 13.70
C ARG A 209 5.75 1.58 14.27
N GLN A 210 6.96 1.82 14.80
CA GLN A 210 7.35 3.12 15.33
C GLN A 210 7.44 4.17 14.22
N ASP A 211 8.04 3.85 13.09
CA ASP A 211 8.14 4.75 11.93
C ASP A 211 6.76 5.15 11.42
N ARG A 212 5.83 4.19 11.31
CA ARG A 212 4.42 4.48 10.94
C ARG A 212 3.71 5.40 11.94
N GLN A 213 3.98 5.22 13.24
CA GLN A 213 3.42 6.10 14.28
C GLN A 213 4.01 7.51 14.21
N LEU A 214 5.31 7.64 13.94
CA LEU A 214 5.97 8.94 13.77
C LEU A 214 5.45 9.67 12.52
N GLU A 215 5.30 8.97 11.40
CA GLU A 215 4.68 9.53 10.19
C GLU A 215 3.25 10.01 10.43
N ALA A 216 2.43 9.19 11.11
CA ALA A 216 1.06 9.57 11.44
C ALA A 216 1.00 10.80 12.34
N ARG A 217 1.93 10.93 13.30
CA ARG A 217 2.04 12.12 14.17
C ARG A 217 2.52 13.34 13.38
N ALA A 218 3.50 13.19 12.49
CA ALA A 218 3.98 14.26 11.63
C ALA A 218 2.86 14.79 10.73
N GLU A 219 2.07 13.90 10.14
CA GLU A 219 0.91 14.29 9.31
C GLU A 219 -0.18 15.01 10.14
N GLN A 220 -0.41 14.60 11.39
CA GLN A 220 -1.32 15.29 12.29
C GLN A 220 -0.82 16.69 12.65
N LEU A 221 0.48 16.84 12.90
CA LEU A 221 1.10 18.14 13.15
C LEU A 221 1.00 19.06 11.93
N ASP A 222 1.24 18.57 10.75
CA ASP A 222 1.08 19.32 9.50
C ASP A 222 -0.36 19.76 9.25
N LYS A 223 -1.33 18.90 9.53
CA LYS A 223 -2.76 19.24 9.42
C LYS A 223 -3.15 20.30 10.44
N SER A 224 -2.69 20.16 11.69
CA SER A 224 -2.95 21.14 12.74
C SER A 224 -2.26 22.48 12.49
N ALA A 225 -1.04 22.48 11.94
CA ALA A 225 -0.33 23.69 11.53
C ALA A 225 -1.05 24.43 10.38
N LYS A 226 -1.54 23.68 9.39
CA LYS A 226 -2.35 24.26 8.29
C LYS A 226 -3.66 24.87 8.80
N LEU A 227 -4.35 24.18 9.73
CA LEU A 227 -5.55 24.72 10.37
C LEU A 227 -5.25 25.97 11.19
N LEU A 228 -4.16 25.95 11.99
CA LEU A 228 -3.73 27.11 12.77
C LEU A 228 -3.40 28.31 11.88
N ASN A 229 -2.65 28.09 10.80
CA ASN A 229 -2.31 29.15 9.84
C ASN A 229 -3.57 29.70 9.15
N SER A 230 -4.53 28.85 8.81
CA SER A 230 -5.82 29.26 8.26
C SER A 230 -6.64 30.10 9.26
N MET A 231 -6.64 29.70 10.54
CA MET A 231 -7.31 30.47 11.60
C MET A 231 -6.63 31.84 11.84
N ILE A 232 -5.29 31.86 11.83
CA ILE A 232 -4.53 33.14 11.96
C ILE A 232 -4.83 34.07 10.78
N ALA A 233 -4.87 33.55 9.57
CA ALA A 233 -5.22 34.32 8.37
C ALA A 233 -6.66 34.86 8.47
N ALA A 234 -7.61 34.08 8.93
CA ALA A 234 -8.99 34.52 9.15
C ALA A 234 -9.08 35.63 10.21
N ILE A 235 -8.36 35.50 11.33
CA ILE A 235 -8.30 36.53 12.39
C ILE A 235 -7.69 37.83 11.85
N LEU A 236 -6.62 37.73 11.04
CA LEU A 236 -6.02 38.93 10.42
C LEU A 236 -6.99 39.62 9.46
N VAL A 237 -7.74 38.89 8.67
CA VAL A 237 -8.78 39.45 7.78
C VAL A 237 -9.85 40.16 8.60
N VAL A 238 -10.34 39.54 9.68
CA VAL A 238 -11.33 40.16 10.57
C VAL A 238 -10.77 41.42 11.22
N LEU A 239 -9.52 41.44 11.68
CA LEU A 239 -8.85 42.61 12.22
C LEU A 239 -8.74 43.76 11.20
N VAL A 240 -8.36 43.46 9.96
CA VAL A 240 -8.29 44.45 8.87
C VAL A 240 -9.68 45.04 8.59
N VAL A 241 -10.72 44.21 8.55
CA VAL A 241 -12.10 44.67 8.38
C VAL A 241 -12.53 45.57 9.54
N LEU A 242 -12.20 45.20 10.78
CA LEU A 242 -12.50 45.98 11.96
C LEU A 242 -11.80 47.35 11.93
N VAL A 243 -10.50 47.38 11.60
CA VAL A 243 -9.72 48.63 11.49
C VAL A 243 -10.28 49.51 10.37
N THR A 244 -10.61 48.96 9.20
CA THR A 244 -11.21 49.72 8.09
C THR A 244 -12.59 50.28 8.49
N LEU A 245 -13.38 49.52 9.23
CA LEU A 245 -14.67 49.95 9.73
C LEU A 245 -14.54 51.07 10.76
N LEU A 246 -13.56 50.97 11.67
CA LEU A 246 -13.23 52.02 12.62
C LEU A 246 -12.74 53.29 11.92
N ILE A 247 -11.92 53.18 10.90
CA ILE A 247 -11.45 54.32 10.10
C ILE A 247 -12.65 54.98 9.37
N VAL A 248 -13.54 54.22 8.78
CA VAL A 248 -14.74 54.71 8.10
C VAL A 248 -15.67 55.40 9.10
N LEU A 249 -15.85 54.84 10.29
CA LEU A 249 -16.64 55.43 11.39
C LEU A 249 -16.01 56.72 11.89
N TYR A 250 -14.68 56.75 12.06
CA TYR A 250 -13.94 57.94 12.44
C TYR A 250 -14.07 59.06 11.41
N LEU A 251 -13.93 58.75 10.13
CA LEU A 251 -14.10 59.72 9.04
C LEU A 251 -15.54 60.25 8.91
N LYS A 252 -16.53 59.36 9.11
CA LYS A 252 -17.96 59.79 9.19
C LYS A 252 -18.24 60.69 10.39
N ARG A 253 -17.69 60.36 11.56
CA ARG A 253 -17.85 61.17 12.78
C ARG A 253 -17.26 62.57 12.62
N LYS A 254 -16.19 62.71 11.85
CA LYS A 254 -15.56 63.99 11.54
C LYS A 254 -16.36 64.82 10.52
N LYS A 255 -17.28 64.19 9.75
CA LYS A 255 -18.12 64.85 8.75
C LYS A 255 -19.55 65.19 9.23
N THR A 256 -20.03 64.62 10.33
CA THR A 256 -21.42 64.81 10.76
C THR A 256 -21.49 65.00 12.27
N ASP A 257 -21.64 66.25 12.65
CA ASP A 257 -21.89 66.74 14.05
C ASP A 257 -23.38 66.53 14.38
N ARG A 258 -23.87 65.29 14.48
CA ARG A 258 -25.27 65.01 14.85
C ARG A 258 -25.37 63.79 15.76
N SER A 259 -25.91 64.01 16.96
CA SER A 259 -26.16 62.99 17.98
C SER A 259 -27.16 61.86 17.60
N SER A 260 -27.97 62.04 16.56
CA SER A 260 -28.97 61.08 16.14
C SER A 260 -28.40 59.85 15.38
N ASP A 261 -27.20 60.00 14.76
CA ASP A 261 -26.60 58.92 14.01
C ASP A 261 -25.83 57.93 14.92
N ILE A 262 -25.48 58.35 16.14
CA ILE A 262 -24.75 57.51 17.11
C ILE A 262 -25.68 56.41 17.67
N GLU A 263 -26.94 56.69 17.88
CA GLU A 263 -27.91 55.74 18.42
C GLU A 263 -28.28 54.64 17.40
N SER A 264 -28.41 55.00 16.11
CA SER A 264 -28.62 54.04 15.02
C SER A 264 -27.42 53.17 14.77
N LEU A 265 -26.20 53.69 14.91
CA LEU A 265 -24.94 52.96 14.80
C LEU A 265 -24.71 51.99 15.97
N LEU A 266 -25.05 52.38 17.19
CA LEU A 266 -24.99 51.52 18.38
C LEU A 266 -25.99 50.34 18.26
N MET A 267 -27.18 50.58 17.71
CA MET A 267 -28.13 49.50 17.43
C MET A 267 -27.62 48.53 16.35
N SER A 268 -26.99 49.01 15.28
CA SER A 268 -26.44 48.15 14.22
C SER A 268 -25.23 47.34 14.71
N LEU A 269 -24.39 47.88 15.60
CA LEU A 269 -23.27 47.18 16.24
C LEU A 269 -23.74 46.11 17.24
N ARG A 270 -24.81 46.37 18.01
CA ARG A 270 -25.42 45.32 18.85
C ARG A 270 -25.97 44.17 18.02
N LYS A 271 -26.69 44.49 16.94
CA LYS A 271 -27.24 43.47 16.05
C LYS A 271 -26.16 42.65 15.35
N TRP A 272 -25.03 43.27 14.97
CA TRP A 272 -23.88 42.62 14.38
C TRP A 272 -23.16 41.74 15.42
N LYS A 273 -23.01 42.19 16.66
CA LYS A 273 -22.45 41.39 17.76
C LYS A 273 -23.29 40.16 18.06
N GLU A 274 -24.63 40.26 18.11
CA GLU A 274 -25.53 39.12 18.26
C GLU A 274 -25.43 38.14 17.10
N LEU A 275 -25.29 38.61 15.86
CA LEU A 275 -25.11 37.77 14.69
C LEU A 275 -23.75 37.07 14.72
N ASN A 276 -22.70 37.76 15.12
CA ASN A 276 -21.36 37.19 15.23
C ASN A 276 -21.24 36.16 16.36
N ASP A 277 -21.86 36.44 17.51
CA ASP A 277 -21.95 35.50 18.63
C ASP A 277 -22.74 34.21 18.24
N ARG A 278 -23.81 34.35 17.43
CA ARG A 278 -24.56 33.23 16.86
C ARG A 278 -23.74 32.46 15.79
N GLN A 279 -22.93 33.13 14.99
CA GLN A 279 -22.03 32.48 14.03
C GLN A 279 -20.87 31.79 14.74
N MET A 280 -20.29 32.40 15.75
CA MET A 280 -19.24 31.76 16.57
C MET A 280 -19.78 30.51 17.29
N SER A 281 -21.00 30.58 17.86
CA SER A 281 -21.61 29.40 18.47
C SER A 281 -21.86 28.28 17.44
N ARG A 282 -22.32 28.62 16.23
CA ARG A 282 -22.47 27.62 15.15
C ARG A 282 -21.14 27.08 14.63
N GLN A 283 -20.09 27.90 14.57
CA GLN A 283 -18.75 27.43 14.19
C GLN A 283 -18.11 26.55 15.28
N MET A 284 -18.41 26.80 16.56
CA MET A 284 -18.00 25.89 17.64
C MET A 284 -18.72 24.55 17.56
N GLU A 285 -20.04 24.52 17.34
CA GLU A 285 -20.79 23.26 17.15
C GLU A 285 -20.28 22.47 15.93
N THR A 286 -20.07 23.14 14.78
CA THR A 286 -19.51 22.49 13.59
C THR A 286 -18.04 22.08 13.77
N SER A 287 -17.27 22.78 14.59
CA SER A 287 -15.89 22.41 14.92
C SER A 287 -15.84 21.15 15.79
N ASP A 288 -16.76 20.98 16.73
CA ASP A 288 -16.87 19.79 17.56
C ASP A 288 -17.35 18.59 16.74
N GLU A 289 -18.34 18.76 15.84
CA GLU A 289 -18.77 17.72 14.90
C GLU A 289 -17.65 17.33 13.91
N ILE A 290 -16.86 18.29 13.43
CA ILE A 290 -15.71 18.04 12.57
C ILE A 290 -14.60 17.32 13.35
N CYS A 291 -14.36 17.68 14.63
CA CYS A 291 -13.41 16.98 15.48
C CYS A 291 -13.82 15.51 15.70
N GLU A 292 -15.10 15.23 15.94
CA GLU A 292 -15.61 13.86 16.07
C GLU A 292 -15.47 13.07 14.75
N MET A 293 -15.82 13.70 13.61
CA MET A 293 -15.62 13.06 12.29
C MET A 293 -14.14 12.81 11.98
N ILE A 294 -13.25 13.74 12.32
CA ILE A 294 -11.79 13.59 12.14
C ILE A 294 -11.26 12.45 13.02
N GLU A 295 -11.80 12.26 14.22
CA GLU A 295 -11.37 11.17 15.11
C GLU A 295 -11.82 9.79 14.59
N ILE A 296 -13.02 9.70 14.03
CA ILE A 296 -13.54 8.50 13.36
C ILE A 296 -12.74 8.22 12.08
N GLU A 297 -12.44 9.23 11.29
CA GLU A 297 -11.66 9.11 10.05
C GLU A 297 -10.18 8.77 10.30
N LYS A 298 -9.60 9.25 11.41
CA LYS A 298 -8.27 8.83 11.90
C LYS A 298 -8.20 7.33 12.19
N LEU A 299 -9.23 6.76 12.81
CA LEU A 299 -9.34 5.32 13.07
C LEU A 299 -9.41 4.51 11.76
N HIS A 300 -10.14 5.00 10.76
CA HIS A 300 -10.25 4.38 9.43
C HIS A 300 -8.96 4.52 8.60
N LEU A 301 -8.30 5.68 8.63
CA LEU A 301 -7.03 5.93 7.94
C LEU A 301 -5.88 5.08 8.47
N THR A 302 -5.82 4.83 9.80
CA THR A 302 -4.79 3.97 10.39
C THR A 302 -4.93 2.51 9.94
N GLN A 303 -6.16 2.00 9.80
CA GLN A 303 -6.41 0.66 9.26
C GLN A 303 -6.09 0.56 7.76
N ASN A 304 -6.42 1.59 6.97
CA ASN A 304 -6.19 1.60 5.53
C ASN A 304 -4.71 1.85 5.16
N ARG A 305 -3.99 2.64 5.96
CA ARG A 305 -2.56 2.89 5.74
C ARG A 305 -1.72 1.64 5.97
N ARG A 306 -2.11 0.79 6.92
CA ARG A 306 -1.48 -0.51 7.16
C ARG A 306 -1.59 -1.41 5.91
N ARG A 307 -2.76 -1.45 5.27
CA ARG A 307 -3.00 -2.21 4.02
C ARG A 307 -2.25 -1.62 2.81
N ASN A 308 -2.20 -0.29 2.68
CA ASN A 308 -1.50 0.38 1.58
C ASN A 308 0.03 0.27 1.66
N LEU A 309 0.61 0.21 2.85
CA LEU A 309 2.05 0.00 3.02
C LEU A 309 2.44 -1.44 2.67
N GLU A 310 1.60 -2.42 3.01
CA GLU A 310 1.79 -3.80 2.55
C GLU A 310 1.70 -3.92 1.01
N GLN A 311 0.85 -3.13 0.37
CA GLN A 311 0.72 -3.08 -1.09
C GLN A 311 1.86 -2.29 -1.75
N ARG A 312 2.29 -1.17 -1.17
CA ARG A 312 3.43 -0.37 -1.68
C ARG A 312 4.76 -1.07 -1.53
N ALA A 313 4.95 -1.85 -0.47
CA ALA A 313 6.13 -2.71 -0.34
C ALA A 313 6.19 -3.77 -1.46
N LYS A 314 5.02 -4.29 -1.88
CA LYS A 314 4.93 -5.18 -3.04
C LYS A 314 5.14 -4.43 -4.37
N LEU A 315 4.65 -3.19 -4.49
CA LEU A 315 4.79 -2.35 -5.69
C LEU A 315 6.19 -1.76 -5.85
N SER A 316 6.86 -1.37 -4.76
CA SER A 316 8.23 -0.81 -4.82
C SER A 316 9.26 -1.83 -5.27
N LEU A 317 8.98 -3.13 -5.02
CA LEU A 317 9.78 -4.23 -5.59
C LEU A 317 9.64 -4.31 -7.12
N VAL A 318 8.52 -3.81 -7.67
CA VAL A 318 8.24 -3.84 -9.12
C VAL A 318 8.77 -2.59 -9.84
N THR A 319 8.73 -1.43 -9.17
CA THR A 319 9.10 -0.13 -9.79
C THR A 319 10.58 0.22 -9.72
N SER A 320 11.38 -0.54 -8.94
CA SER A 320 12.82 -0.28 -8.84
C SER A 320 13.64 -0.75 -10.05
N ILE A 321 12.97 -1.20 -11.12
CA ILE A 321 13.62 -1.76 -12.31
C ILE A 321 13.10 -1.08 -13.56
N THR A 322 13.32 0.20 -13.68
CA THR A 322 13.47 0.84 -14.98
C THR A 322 14.96 1.16 -15.15
N PRO A 323 15.69 0.48 -16.03
CA PRO A 323 16.91 1.04 -16.56
C PRO A 323 16.52 2.13 -17.55
N PHE A 324 17.33 3.14 -17.58
CA PHE A 324 17.44 4.11 -18.65
C PHE A 324 17.27 3.52 -20.04
#